data_ec9a85be27051c1ef222fc5a8bd030c8
#
_entry.id   ec9a85be27051c1ef222fc5a8bd030c8
#
_cell.length_a   1.000
_cell.length_b   1.000
_cell.length_c   1.000
_cell.angle_alpha   90.00
_cell.angle_beta   90.00
_cell.angle_gamma   90.00
#
_symmetry.space_group_name_H-M   'P 1'
#
loop_
_entity.id
_entity.type
_entity.pdbx_description
1 polymer ?
#
loop_
_entity_poly.entity_id
_entity_poly.type
_entity_poly.pdbx_seq_one_letter_code
_entity_poly.pdbx_strand_id
1 'polypeptide(L)'
;MGRQDATITDKPKKIHTSGLTFGADKKFGDDKFAGFALRYAQNESKVRFTDQSSDMESLTLNFYGTIPKNETNYTNMIFGYSLLRIDQKYKGKKTGNRNGHQLFTALNFRSKNKTGRFNFSPSGKFSYGITKLSDYTDFISLATTGVNDQHDNKTIQNGNLAIGFLFDIDSYDFPESTVTPNGGFEFVMDVSPETRFTYDNGQSSTLVDVYSKKNIKGNLGFEAIFTNDTTLSLNYERFQHLDFDRSGKTETFIIKIGKIVKEDSEFAFNYKPIQNNQMELSYVKDVNGFDVKVSSNYSAVNQIPDYGANIEVSTKF
;
A
#
# COMPACT_ATOMS: atom_id res chain seq x y z
N MET A 1 1.61 1.25 -0.75
CA MET A 1 0.50 1.00 0.20
C MET A 1 -0.28 -0.22 -0.26
N GLY A 2 -0.20 -1.31 0.50
CA GLY A 2 -0.95 -2.51 0.23
C GLY A 2 -2.41 -2.32 0.59
N ARG A 3 -3.30 -2.49 -0.35
CA ARG A 3 -4.73 -2.59 -0.11
C ARG A 3 -4.99 -3.92 0.60
N GLN A 4 -5.39 -3.87 1.85
CA GLN A 4 -5.86 -5.03 2.58
C GLN A 4 -7.33 -5.24 2.26
N ASP A 5 -7.64 -6.11 1.31
CA ASP A 5 -8.99 -6.63 1.14
C ASP A 5 -9.21 -7.71 2.23
N ALA A 6 -9.51 -7.27 3.44
CA ALA A 6 -9.97 -8.18 4.48
C ALA A 6 -11.41 -8.59 4.17
N THR A 7 -11.58 -9.65 3.40
CA THR A 7 -12.86 -10.34 3.25
C THR A 7 -13.11 -11.20 4.49
N ILE A 8 -13.36 -10.58 5.63
CA ILE A 8 -13.77 -11.30 6.86
C ILE A 8 -15.27 -11.59 6.84
N THR A 9 -16.02 -10.91 5.97
CA THR A 9 -17.46 -11.16 5.76
C THR A 9 -17.75 -11.06 4.28
N ASP A 10 -18.71 -11.82 3.77
CA ASP A 10 -19.25 -11.73 2.38
C ASP A 10 -19.86 -10.36 2.04
N LYS A 11 -19.74 -9.39 2.96
CA LYS A 11 -20.26 -8.04 2.79
C LYS A 11 -19.15 -7.10 2.31
N PRO A 12 -19.29 -6.55 1.10
CA PRO A 12 -18.31 -5.61 0.57
C PRO A 12 -18.20 -4.36 1.46
N LYS A 13 -16.98 -3.92 1.71
CA LYS A 13 -16.69 -2.66 2.42
C LYS A 13 -16.38 -1.57 1.42
N LYS A 14 -16.89 -0.37 1.68
CA LYS A 14 -16.47 0.84 0.98
C LYS A 14 -15.53 1.61 1.90
N ILE A 15 -14.32 1.90 1.41
CA ILE A 15 -13.29 2.63 2.17
C ILE A 15 -12.92 3.87 1.37
N HIS A 16 -13.07 5.04 1.99
CA HIS A 16 -12.58 6.31 1.50
C HIS A 16 -11.38 6.74 2.34
N THR A 17 -10.32 7.13 1.67
CA THR A 17 -9.13 7.65 2.34
C THR A 17 -8.79 9.01 1.76
N SER A 18 -8.63 10.00 2.63
CA SER A 18 -8.08 11.31 2.31
C SER A 18 -6.91 11.61 3.24
N GLY A 19 -5.95 12.40 2.80
CA GLY A 19 -4.82 12.72 3.66
C GLY A 19 -3.85 13.68 3.04
N LEU A 20 -3.05 14.31 3.90
CA LEU A 20 -2.00 15.24 3.56
C LEU A 20 -0.68 14.74 4.14
N THR A 21 0.38 14.81 3.34
CA THR A 21 1.72 14.39 3.75
C THR A 21 2.70 15.52 3.49
N PHE A 22 3.48 15.85 4.51
CA PHE A 22 4.63 16.75 4.40
C PHE A 22 5.88 15.98 4.76
N GLY A 23 6.96 16.20 4.04
CA GLY A 23 8.22 15.53 4.32
C GLY A 23 9.39 16.31 3.79
N ALA A 24 10.55 15.96 4.27
CA ALA A 24 11.82 16.46 3.78
C ALA A 24 12.84 15.33 3.82
N ASP A 25 13.69 15.28 2.83
CA ASP A 25 14.82 14.38 2.79
C ASP A 25 16.09 15.09 2.36
N LYS A 26 17.22 14.50 2.70
CA LYS A 26 18.53 15.02 2.34
C LYS A 26 19.39 13.89 1.79
N LYS A 27 20.05 14.18 0.69
CA LYS A 27 21.06 13.31 0.12
C LYS A 27 22.39 13.51 0.86
N PHE A 28 23.02 12.40 1.27
CA PHE A 28 24.32 12.36 1.96
C PHE A 28 25.30 11.58 1.08
N GLY A 29 26.19 12.27 0.39
CA GLY A 29 27.14 11.62 -0.53
C GLY A 29 26.43 10.97 -1.72
N ASP A 30 27.12 10.01 -2.33
CA ASP A 30 26.60 9.29 -3.51
C ASP A 30 25.58 8.24 -3.07
N ASP A 31 24.31 8.40 -3.44
CA ASP A 31 23.21 7.43 -3.27
C ASP A 31 22.69 7.17 -1.82
N LYS A 32 23.21 7.85 -0.81
CA LYS A 32 22.62 7.82 0.55
C LYS A 32 21.61 8.93 0.71
N PHE A 33 20.41 8.60 1.16
CA PHE A 33 19.49 9.63 1.60
C PHE A 33 18.78 9.21 2.88
N ALA A 34 18.36 10.19 3.65
CA ALA A 34 17.47 9.99 4.79
C ALA A 34 16.49 11.15 4.86
N GLY A 35 15.29 10.86 5.33
CA GLY A 35 14.24 11.85 5.42
C GLY A 35 13.21 11.49 6.48
N PHE A 36 12.30 12.41 6.66
CA PHE A 36 11.11 12.20 7.48
C PHE A 36 9.86 12.69 6.75
N ALA A 37 8.72 12.14 7.12
CA ALA A 37 7.42 12.57 6.61
C ALA A 37 6.39 12.55 7.72
N LEU A 38 5.60 13.60 7.81
CA LEU A 38 4.43 13.73 8.67
C LEU A 38 3.18 13.59 7.80
N ARG A 39 2.31 12.65 8.12
CA ARG A 39 1.06 12.40 7.40
C ARG A 39 -0.12 12.50 8.34
N TYR A 40 -1.09 13.32 7.98
CA TYR A 40 -2.44 13.27 8.51
C TYR A 40 -3.35 12.57 7.50
N ALA A 41 -4.15 11.61 7.94
CA ALA A 41 -5.10 10.92 7.08
C ALA A 41 -6.42 10.64 7.80
N GLN A 42 -7.50 10.65 7.02
CA GLN A 42 -8.84 10.26 7.41
C GLN A 42 -9.29 9.09 6.55
N ASN A 43 -9.83 8.07 7.18
CA ASN A 43 -10.36 6.89 6.52
C ASN A 43 -11.79 6.68 6.98
N GLU A 44 -12.74 6.66 6.06
CA GLU A 44 -14.12 6.26 6.30
C GLU A 44 -14.33 4.85 5.77
N SER A 45 -14.80 3.95 6.61
CA SER A 45 -15.13 2.57 6.23
C SER A 45 -16.60 2.30 6.48
N LYS A 46 -17.34 1.90 5.43
CA LYS A 46 -18.76 1.51 5.52
C LYS A 46 -18.92 0.04 5.16
N VAL A 47 -19.62 -0.69 5.99
CA VAL A 47 -20.03 -2.06 5.69
C VAL A 47 -21.33 -1.99 4.89
N ARG A 48 -21.30 -2.48 3.64
CA ARG A 48 -22.49 -2.47 2.76
C ARG A 48 -23.63 -3.27 3.38
N PHE A 49 -24.84 -2.79 3.09
CA PHE A 49 -26.08 -3.40 3.56
C PHE A 49 -26.21 -3.41 5.11
N THR A 50 -25.43 -2.59 5.79
CA THR A 50 -25.57 -2.34 7.21
C THR A 50 -25.50 -0.83 7.47
N ASP A 51 -26.04 -0.41 8.60
CA ASP A 51 -25.94 0.98 9.03
C ASP A 51 -24.63 1.26 9.82
N GLN A 52 -23.67 0.34 9.77
CA GLN A 52 -22.41 0.45 10.50
C GLN A 52 -21.34 1.13 9.64
N SER A 53 -20.66 2.08 10.22
CA SER A 53 -19.48 2.72 9.64
C SER A 53 -18.43 3.01 10.72
N SER A 54 -17.20 3.20 10.29
CA SER A 54 -16.09 3.58 11.16
C SER A 54 -15.27 4.67 10.48
N ASP A 55 -15.03 5.74 11.21
CA ASP A 55 -14.12 6.79 10.81
C ASP A 55 -12.82 6.66 11.59
N MET A 56 -11.71 6.68 10.90
CA MET A 56 -10.39 6.65 11.50
C MET A 56 -9.57 7.86 11.07
N GLU A 57 -9.13 8.63 12.05
CA GLU A 57 -8.13 9.67 11.88
C GLU A 57 -6.77 9.15 12.30
N SER A 58 -5.73 9.51 11.56
CA SER A 58 -4.36 9.13 11.90
C SER A 58 -3.39 10.27 11.69
N LEU A 59 -2.47 10.43 12.65
CA LEU A 59 -1.29 11.29 12.52
C LEU A 59 -0.06 10.38 12.59
N THR A 60 0.71 10.34 11.50
CA THR A 60 1.84 9.42 11.35
C THR A 60 3.13 10.19 11.11
N LEU A 61 4.16 9.90 11.91
CA LEU A 61 5.52 10.35 11.67
C LEU A 61 6.34 9.17 11.13
N ASN A 62 6.98 9.36 10.01
CA ASN A 62 7.84 8.38 9.35
C ASN A 62 9.27 8.90 9.27
N PHE A 63 10.23 8.01 9.49
CA PHE A 63 11.64 8.18 9.14
C PHE A 63 11.97 7.14 8.07
N TYR A 64 12.65 7.55 7.04
CA TYR A 64 13.02 6.67 5.93
C TYR A 64 14.41 7.00 5.40
N GLY A 65 14.99 6.02 4.72
CA GLY A 65 16.28 6.24 4.10
C GLY A 65 16.76 5.06 3.27
N THR A 66 17.80 5.34 2.49
CA THR A 66 18.54 4.34 1.72
C THR A 66 19.99 4.33 2.15
N ILE A 67 20.49 3.15 2.46
CA ILE A 67 21.88 2.89 2.80
C ILE A 67 22.46 2.00 1.70
N PRO A 68 23.24 2.52 0.76
CA PRO A 68 24.00 1.70 -0.14
C PRO A 68 25.14 1.02 0.62
N LYS A 69 25.35 -0.25 0.36
CA LYS A 69 26.51 -0.99 0.86
C LYS A 69 27.67 -0.85 -0.14
N ASN A 70 27.36 -0.82 -1.42
CA ASN A 70 28.26 -0.55 -2.55
C ASN A 70 27.39 -0.11 -3.74
N GLU A 71 27.96 0.10 -4.91
CA GLU A 71 27.26 0.54 -6.14
C GLU A 71 26.11 -0.41 -6.56
N THR A 72 26.16 -1.67 -6.15
CA THR A 72 25.19 -2.70 -6.56
C THR A 72 24.23 -3.13 -5.48
N ASN A 73 24.52 -2.86 -4.21
CA ASN A 73 23.72 -3.32 -3.07
C ASN A 73 23.21 -2.14 -2.25
N TYR A 74 21.93 -2.13 -1.96
CA TYR A 74 21.33 -1.11 -1.11
C TYR A 74 20.25 -1.68 -0.20
N THR A 75 20.04 -0.99 0.91
CA THR A 75 18.98 -1.27 1.86
C THR A 75 18.12 -0.03 2.03
N ASN A 76 16.84 -0.15 1.72
CA ASN A 76 15.84 0.87 2.05
C ASN A 76 15.21 0.51 3.39
N MET A 77 14.99 1.51 4.22
CA MET A 77 14.31 1.35 5.50
C MET A 77 13.24 2.41 5.69
N ILE A 78 12.20 2.02 6.39
CA ILE A 78 11.20 2.94 6.92
C ILE A 78 10.86 2.51 8.34
N PHE A 79 10.71 3.49 9.21
CA PHE A 79 10.23 3.35 10.57
C PHE A 79 9.16 4.41 10.79
N GLY A 80 8.02 4.03 11.34
CA GLY A 80 6.92 4.95 11.54
C GLY A 80 6.18 4.73 12.84
N TYR A 81 5.63 5.83 13.35
CA TYR A 81 4.75 5.86 14.51
C TYR A 81 3.49 6.63 14.19
N SER A 82 2.33 6.04 14.52
CA SER A 82 1.03 6.65 14.26
C SER A 82 0.21 6.76 15.54
N LEU A 83 -0.45 7.89 15.68
CA LEU A 83 -1.56 8.10 16.60
C LEU A 83 -2.86 7.86 15.83
N LEU A 84 -3.75 7.05 16.38
CA LEU A 84 -5.02 6.66 15.76
C LEU A 84 -6.18 7.09 16.65
N ARG A 85 -7.22 7.60 16.02
CA ARG A 85 -8.53 7.83 16.64
C ARG A 85 -9.58 7.18 15.76
N ILE A 86 -10.40 6.32 16.35
CA ILE A 86 -11.39 5.54 15.62
C ILE A 86 -12.75 5.80 16.24
N ASP A 87 -13.67 6.35 15.47
CA ASP A 87 -15.05 6.57 15.85
C ASP A 87 -15.93 5.51 15.17
N GLN A 88 -16.65 4.73 15.99
CA GLN A 88 -17.66 3.79 15.51
C GLN A 88 -19.00 4.51 15.37
N LYS A 89 -19.75 4.20 14.32
CA LYS A 89 -21.04 4.82 14.02
C LYS A 89 -22.09 3.77 13.64
N TYR A 90 -23.29 3.98 14.10
CA TYR A 90 -24.50 3.24 13.69
C TYR A 90 -25.57 4.23 13.23
N LYS A 91 -26.12 4.06 12.03
CA LYS A 91 -27.06 4.99 11.40
C LYS A 91 -26.57 6.44 11.39
N GLY A 92 -25.26 6.62 11.12
CA GLY A 92 -24.62 7.92 11.09
C GLY A 92 -24.37 8.58 12.45
N LYS A 93 -24.82 7.99 13.56
CA LYS A 93 -24.57 8.48 14.93
C LYS A 93 -23.35 7.78 15.51
N LYS A 94 -22.49 8.53 16.19
CA LYS A 94 -21.36 7.98 16.93
C LYS A 94 -21.88 7.14 18.10
N THR A 95 -21.43 5.89 18.15
CA THR A 95 -21.80 4.92 19.19
C THR A 95 -20.64 4.60 20.12
N GLY A 96 -19.42 4.67 19.62
CA GLY A 96 -18.23 4.44 20.41
C GLY A 96 -17.00 5.15 19.84
N ASN A 97 -15.97 5.29 20.66
CA ASN A 97 -14.68 5.77 20.17
C ASN A 97 -13.55 5.07 20.89
N ARG A 98 -12.45 4.86 20.15
CA ARG A 98 -11.21 4.32 20.72
C ARG A 98 -9.99 5.02 20.13
N ASN A 99 -8.97 5.11 20.96
CA ASN A 99 -7.66 5.58 20.54
C ASN A 99 -6.72 4.40 20.27
N GLY A 100 -5.69 4.64 19.51
CA GLY A 100 -4.66 3.64 19.24
C GLY A 100 -3.32 4.24 18.92
N HIS A 101 -2.32 3.39 19.05
CA HIS A 101 -0.93 3.70 18.70
C HIS A 101 -0.41 2.59 17.81
N GLN A 102 0.25 2.97 16.73
CA GLN A 102 0.88 2.01 15.82
C GLN A 102 2.35 2.32 15.67
N LEU A 103 3.16 1.29 15.81
CA LEU A 103 4.58 1.29 15.48
C LEU A 103 4.79 0.35 14.32
N PHE A 104 5.53 0.77 13.30
CA PHE A 104 5.83 -0.11 12.17
C PHE A 104 7.21 0.15 11.60
N THR A 105 7.77 -0.89 10.99
CA THR A 105 9.03 -0.82 10.28
C THR A 105 8.95 -1.64 9.00
N ALA A 106 9.70 -1.22 7.99
CA ALA A 106 9.93 -2.03 6.80
C ALA A 106 11.39 -1.89 6.36
N LEU A 107 11.96 -3.01 5.94
CA LEU A 107 13.29 -3.12 5.37
C LEU A 107 13.17 -3.76 4.00
N ASN A 108 13.90 -3.25 3.03
CA ASN A 108 13.98 -3.80 1.70
C ASN A 108 15.45 -3.83 1.27
N PHE A 109 15.99 -5.02 1.18
CA PHE A 109 17.33 -5.27 0.67
C PHE A 109 17.26 -5.64 -0.81
N ARG A 110 18.15 -5.10 -1.61
CA ARG A 110 18.30 -5.44 -3.02
C ARG A 110 19.76 -5.41 -3.44
N SER A 111 20.14 -6.41 -4.24
CA SER A 111 21.44 -6.49 -4.90
C SER A 111 21.23 -6.43 -6.40
N LYS A 112 22.10 -5.75 -7.14
CA LYS A 112 22.11 -5.74 -8.61
C LYS A 112 23.34 -6.51 -9.08
N ASN A 113 23.11 -7.53 -9.92
CA ASN A 113 24.18 -8.32 -10.54
C ASN A 113 23.92 -8.36 -12.05
N LYS A 114 24.99 -8.27 -12.84
CA LYS A 114 24.90 -8.33 -14.30
C LYS A 114 25.70 -9.51 -14.82
N THR A 115 25.09 -10.30 -15.69
CA THR A 115 25.74 -11.42 -16.39
C THR A 115 25.35 -11.37 -17.86
N GLY A 116 26.29 -10.92 -18.71
CA GLY A 116 26.01 -10.66 -20.12
C GLY A 116 24.91 -9.61 -20.28
N ARG A 117 23.84 -9.95 -20.97
CA ARG A 117 22.67 -9.08 -21.20
C ARG A 117 21.60 -9.22 -20.10
N PHE A 118 21.80 -10.06 -19.10
CA PHE A 118 20.83 -10.36 -18.07
C PHE A 118 21.23 -9.66 -16.76
N ASN A 119 20.38 -8.77 -16.28
CA ASN A 119 20.50 -8.11 -14.99
C ASN A 119 19.62 -8.85 -13.98
N PHE A 120 20.20 -9.35 -12.91
CA PHE A 120 19.54 -10.12 -11.87
C PHE A 120 19.64 -9.41 -10.53
N SER A 121 18.51 -9.21 -9.87
CA SER A 121 18.43 -8.49 -8.62
C SER A 121 17.76 -9.31 -7.54
N PRO A 122 18.52 -10.12 -6.78
CA PRO A 122 18.00 -10.75 -5.56
C PRO A 122 17.48 -9.68 -4.60
N SER A 123 16.37 -9.97 -3.94
CA SER A 123 15.73 -9.06 -3.01
C SER A 123 15.21 -9.78 -1.77
N GLY A 124 15.25 -9.09 -0.64
CA GLY A 124 14.62 -9.50 0.59
C GLY A 124 13.83 -8.33 1.17
N LYS A 125 12.61 -8.59 1.63
CA LYS A 125 11.75 -7.59 2.25
C LYS A 125 11.27 -8.11 3.59
N PHE A 126 11.27 -7.26 4.57
CA PHE A 126 10.70 -7.51 5.89
C PHE A 126 9.84 -6.31 6.25
N SER A 127 8.64 -6.55 6.75
CA SER A 127 7.82 -5.51 7.37
C SER A 127 7.18 -6.05 8.63
N TYR A 128 7.05 -5.19 9.64
CA TYR A 128 6.41 -5.55 10.89
C TYR A 128 5.72 -4.33 11.49
N GLY A 129 4.54 -4.55 12.05
CA GLY A 129 3.74 -3.52 12.68
C GLY A 129 3.06 -4.04 13.94
N ILE A 130 2.99 -3.18 14.95
CA ILE A 130 2.24 -3.41 16.20
C ILE A 130 1.28 -2.25 16.37
N THR A 131 -0.02 -2.57 16.48
CA THR A 131 -1.07 -1.59 16.77
C THR A 131 -1.69 -1.94 18.12
N LYS A 132 -1.62 -1.01 19.06
CA LYS A 132 -2.33 -1.09 20.34
C LYS A 132 -3.54 -0.20 20.28
N LEU A 133 -4.70 -0.77 20.52
CA LEU A 133 -6.00 -0.09 20.59
C LEU A 133 -6.49 -0.07 22.04
N SER A 134 -7.00 1.07 22.52
CA SER A 134 -7.60 1.18 23.84
C SER A 134 -8.91 0.38 23.92
N ASP A 135 -9.34 0.09 25.11
CA ASP A 135 -10.72 -0.32 25.40
C ASP A 135 -11.71 0.79 25.00
N TYR A 136 -12.93 0.42 24.75
CA TYR A 136 -14.04 1.34 24.52
C TYR A 136 -15.39 0.68 24.77
N THR A 137 -16.40 1.49 25.00
CA THR A 137 -17.79 1.05 25.09
C THR A 137 -18.54 1.51 23.85
N ASP A 138 -19.21 0.59 23.19
CA ASP A 138 -20.09 0.85 22.05
C ASP A 138 -21.55 0.88 22.56
N PHE A 139 -22.23 1.99 22.33
CA PHE A 139 -23.63 2.15 22.73
C PHE A 139 -24.52 1.99 21.49
N ILE A 140 -25.08 0.81 21.34
CA ILE A 140 -26.05 0.53 20.27
C ILE A 140 -27.46 0.64 20.86
N SER A 141 -28.16 1.74 20.59
CA SER A 141 -29.59 1.88 20.93
C SER A 141 -30.42 1.03 19.97
N LEU A 142 -30.71 -0.19 20.32
CA LEU A 142 -31.81 -0.96 19.74
C LEU A 142 -33.11 -0.41 20.30
N ALA A 143 -34.15 -0.25 19.53
CA ALA A 143 -35.38 0.56 19.76
C ALA A 143 -36.13 0.35 21.11
N THR A 144 -35.75 -0.61 21.92
CA THR A 144 -36.38 -0.88 23.24
C THR A 144 -35.39 -1.13 24.37
N THR A 145 -34.14 -1.49 24.09
CA THR A 145 -33.10 -1.75 25.11
C THR A 145 -31.78 -1.27 24.59
N GLY A 146 -31.18 -0.23 25.18
CA GLY A 146 -29.80 0.15 24.92
C GLY A 146 -28.85 -0.94 25.42
N VAL A 147 -28.00 -1.45 24.58
CA VAL A 147 -26.93 -2.39 24.96
C VAL A 147 -25.62 -1.65 24.97
N ASN A 148 -24.93 -1.66 26.10
CA ASN A 148 -23.56 -1.23 26.22
C ASN A 148 -22.69 -2.47 25.92
N ASP A 149 -22.00 -2.47 24.80
CA ASP A 149 -21.02 -3.51 24.47
C ASP A 149 -19.62 -2.99 24.81
N GLN A 150 -18.98 -3.63 25.78
CA GLN A 150 -17.66 -3.27 26.26
C GLN A 150 -16.60 -4.07 25.46
N HIS A 151 -15.70 -3.36 24.84
CA HIS A 151 -14.59 -3.92 24.11
C HIS A 151 -13.27 -3.66 24.82
N ASP A 152 -12.55 -4.70 25.13
CA ASP A 152 -11.24 -4.61 25.79
C ASP A 152 -10.17 -3.98 24.90
N ASN A 153 -9.07 -3.56 25.53
CA ASN A 153 -7.87 -3.15 24.83
C ASN A 153 -7.36 -4.30 23.95
N LYS A 154 -6.77 -3.95 22.81
CA LYS A 154 -6.33 -4.93 21.83
C LYS A 154 -4.97 -4.59 21.26
N THR A 155 -4.11 -5.61 21.15
CA THR A 155 -2.87 -5.53 20.40
C THR A 155 -3.00 -6.36 19.12
N ILE A 156 -2.80 -5.71 17.98
CA ILE A 156 -2.78 -6.34 16.66
C ILE A 156 -1.34 -6.30 16.16
N GLN A 157 -0.82 -7.43 15.73
CA GLN A 157 0.52 -7.53 15.15
C GLN A 157 0.38 -8.06 13.73
N ASN A 158 1.14 -7.47 12.83
CA ASN A 158 1.20 -7.89 11.43
C ASN A 158 2.64 -7.86 10.97
N GLY A 159 3.05 -8.87 10.22
CA GLY A 159 4.40 -8.97 9.69
C GLY A 159 4.47 -9.78 8.41
N ASN A 160 5.34 -9.36 7.50
CA ASN A 160 5.60 -10.06 6.26
C ASN A 160 7.10 -10.19 6.04
N LEU A 161 7.50 -11.37 5.59
CA LEU A 161 8.84 -11.65 5.07
C LEU A 161 8.69 -12.05 3.61
N ALA A 162 9.43 -11.41 2.72
CA ALA A 162 9.48 -11.81 1.31
C ALA A 162 10.93 -11.99 0.86
N ILE A 163 11.17 -13.01 0.08
CA ILE A 163 12.43 -13.27 -0.60
C ILE A 163 12.16 -13.55 -2.07
N GLY A 164 12.99 -13.02 -2.94
CA GLY A 164 12.77 -13.18 -4.35
C GLY A 164 13.87 -12.57 -5.20
N PHE A 165 13.55 -12.37 -6.45
CA PHE A 165 14.43 -11.70 -7.38
C PHE A 165 13.62 -10.92 -8.41
N LEU A 166 14.21 -9.85 -8.90
CA LEU A 166 13.79 -9.15 -10.10
C LEU A 166 14.86 -9.37 -11.18
N PHE A 167 14.44 -9.32 -12.41
CA PHE A 167 15.35 -9.36 -13.55
C PHE A 167 14.91 -8.39 -14.63
N ASP A 168 15.86 -7.92 -15.38
CA ASP A 168 15.66 -7.26 -16.65
C ASP A 168 16.72 -7.76 -17.65
N ILE A 169 16.41 -7.65 -18.93
CA ILE A 169 17.33 -7.96 -20.02
C ILE A 169 17.76 -6.63 -20.63
N ASP A 170 19.03 -6.51 -20.97
CA ASP A 170 19.54 -5.30 -21.66
C ASP A 170 18.62 -4.93 -22.82
N SER A 171 18.35 -3.67 -22.93
CA SER A 171 17.41 -3.11 -23.90
C SER A 171 17.69 -3.52 -25.32
N TYR A 172 16.63 -3.63 -26.07
CA TYR A 172 16.65 -3.82 -27.53
C TYR A 172 16.33 -2.47 -28.18
N ASP A 173 17.24 -1.99 -29.00
CA ASP A 173 17.10 -0.72 -29.72
C ASP A 173 16.38 -0.94 -31.04
N PHE A 174 15.32 -0.20 -31.26
CA PHE A 174 14.58 -0.06 -32.51
C PHE A 174 14.69 1.38 -33.03
N PRO A 175 14.37 1.66 -34.29
CA PRO A 175 14.54 3.01 -34.85
C PRO A 175 13.87 4.15 -34.06
N GLU A 176 12.74 3.87 -33.42
CA GLU A 176 11.93 4.88 -32.69
C GLU A 176 11.72 4.56 -31.21
N SER A 177 12.30 3.46 -30.71
CA SER A 177 12.11 3.07 -29.33
C SER A 177 13.20 2.14 -28.81
N THR A 178 13.37 2.15 -27.51
CA THR A 178 14.19 1.18 -26.77
C THR A 178 13.28 0.35 -25.87
N VAL A 179 13.34 -0.98 -25.97
CA VAL A 179 12.47 -1.90 -25.23
C VAL A 179 13.27 -2.73 -24.24
N THR A 180 12.90 -2.70 -22.99
CA THR A 180 13.52 -3.44 -21.87
C THR A 180 12.55 -4.45 -21.28
N PRO A 181 12.69 -5.75 -21.57
CA PRO A 181 11.93 -6.80 -20.91
C PRO A 181 12.33 -6.91 -19.43
N ASN A 182 11.35 -7.14 -18.56
CA ASN A 182 11.58 -7.29 -17.14
C ASN A 182 10.62 -8.29 -16.48
N GLY A 183 10.96 -8.70 -15.27
CA GLY A 183 10.11 -9.58 -14.51
C GLY A 183 10.65 -9.84 -13.11
N GLY A 184 9.97 -10.72 -12.38
CA GLY A 184 10.38 -11.08 -11.04
C GLY A 184 9.54 -12.17 -10.42
N PHE A 185 10.07 -12.68 -9.33
CA PHE A 185 9.43 -13.70 -8.51
C PHE A 185 9.69 -13.41 -7.05
N GLU A 186 8.67 -13.53 -6.21
CA GLU A 186 8.78 -13.39 -4.76
C GLU A 186 7.98 -14.51 -4.07
N PHE A 187 8.58 -15.11 -3.05
CA PHE A 187 7.91 -15.92 -2.06
C PHE A 187 7.65 -15.03 -0.85
N VAL A 188 6.37 -14.94 -0.44
CA VAL A 188 5.93 -14.06 0.67
C VAL A 188 5.38 -14.92 1.78
N MET A 189 5.92 -14.76 2.99
CA MET A 189 5.41 -15.35 4.21
C MET A 189 4.78 -14.30 5.11
N ASP A 190 3.56 -14.57 5.57
CA ASP A 190 2.99 -13.84 6.70
C ASP A 190 3.55 -14.41 7.99
N VAL A 191 4.21 -13.56 8.77
CA VAL A 191 4.78 -13.89 10.08
C VAL A 191 3.98 -13.27 11.22
N SER A 192 2.75 -12.84 10.94
CA SER A 192 1.84 -12.31 11.93
C SER A 192 1.41 -13.39 12.93
N PRO A 193 1.39 -13.10 14.23
CA PRO A 193 0.75 -13.97 15.19
C PRO A 193 -0.77 -14.05 14.95
N GLU A 194 -1.37 -15.17 15.26
CA GLU A 194 -2.81 -15.33 15.21
C GLU A 194 -3.49 -14.32 16.15
N THR A 195 -4.49 -13.59 15.66
CA THR A 195 -5.23 -12.63 16.46
C THR A 195 -6.64 -13.14 16.71
N ARG A 196 -6.98 -13.36 17.99
CA ARG A 196 -8.35 -13.71 18.41
C ARG A 196 -9.16 -12.45 18.64
N PHE A 197 -10.37 -12.41 18.10
CA PHE A 197 -11.38 -11.41 18.42
C PHE A 197 -12.41 -12.01 19.36
N THR A 198 -12.55 -11.43 20.53
CA THR A 198 -13.60 -11.81 21.51
C THR A 198 -14.79 -10.88 21.33
N TYR A 199 -15.97 -11.45 21.32
CA TYR A 199 -17.27 -10.77 21.26
C TYR A 199 -18.08 -11.18 22.47
N ASP A 200 -19.17 -10.48 22.79
CA ASP A 200 -20.11 -10.81 23.86
C ASP A 200 -19.45 -10.97 25.23
N ASN A 201 -18.84 -9.93 25.77
CA ASN A 201 -18.24 -9.94 27.11
C ASN A 201 -17.36 -11.17 27.40
N GLY A 202 -16.65 -11.65 26.41
CA GLY A 202 -15.75 -12.80 26.52
C GLY A 202 -16.39 -14.17 26.31
N GLN A 203 -17.70 -14.25 26.00
CA GLN A 203 -18.38 -15.53 25.80
C GLN A 203 -18.18 -16.14 24.43
N SER A 204 -17.87 -15.34 23.42
CA SER A 204 -17.58 -15.81 22.06
C SER A 204 -16.22 -15.32 21.59
N SER A 205 -15.37 -16.21 21.11
CA SER A 205 -14.12 -15.83 20.48
C SER A 205 -14.04 -16.39 19.06
N THR A 206 -13.69 -15.55 18.10
CA THR A 206 -13.40 -15.98 16.74
C THR A 206 -11.92 -15.75 16.45
N LEU A 207 -11.24 -16.80 16.01
CA LEU A 207 -9.92 -16.69 15.40
C LEU A 207 -10.12 -16.06 14.01
N VAL A 208 -9.58 -14.87 13.83
CA VAL A 208 -9.53 -14.25 12.52
C VAL A 208 -8.15 -14.50 11.95
N ASP A 209 -8.07 -15.55 11.18
CA ASP A 209 -6.92 -15.84 10.33
C ASP A 209 -7.07 -15.00 9.06
N VAL A 210 -6.48 -13.81 9.06
CA VAL A 210 -6.74 -12.77 8.06
C VAL A 210 -6.02 -13.06 6.74
N TYR A 211 -4.99 -13.92 6.75
CA TYR A 211 -4.11 -14.11 5.59
C TYR A 211 -3.66 -15.56 5.40
N SER A 212 -3.46 -15.91 4.13
CA SER A 212 -2.64 -17.07 3.78
C SER A 212 -1.22 -16.85 4.28
N LYS A 213 -0.70 -17.82 5.04
CA LYS A 213 0.64 -17.73 5.64
C LYS A 213 1.75 -17.79 4.58
N LYS A 214 1.48 -18.38 3.41
CA LYS A 214 2.45 -18.55 2.33
C LYS A 214 1.86 -18.15 0.99
N ASN A 215 2.59 -17.33 0.26
CA ASN A 215 2.14 -16.78 -1.01
C ASN A 215 3.29 -16.74 -2.01
N ILE A 216 2.95 -16.82 -3.28
CA ILE A 216 3.87 -16.61 -4.39
C ILE A 216 3.38 -15.40 -5.19
N LYS A 217 4.30 -14.54 -5.56
CA LYS A 217 4.09 -13.42 -6.46
C LYS A 217 5.04 -13.54 -7.64
N GLY A 218 4.51 -13.52 -8.85
CA GLY A 218 5.29 -13.47 -10.09
C GLY A 218 4.84 -12.31 -10.94
N ASN A 219 5.77 -11.67 -11.64
CA ASN A 219 5.47 -10.64 -12.62
C ASN A 219 6.33 -10.79 -13.86
N LEU A 220 5.77 -10.42 -15.01
CA LEU A 220 6.46 -10.32 -16.30
C LEU A 220 5.98 -9.06 -17.02
N GLY A 221 6.88 -8.38 -17.69
CA GLY A 221 6.54 -7.17 -18.39
C GLY A 221 7.64 -6.65 -19.30
N PHE A 222 7.41 -5.48 -19.84
CA PHE A 222 8.41 -4.70 -20.54
C PHE A 222 8.16 -3.20 -20.39
N GLU A 223 9.21 -2.44 -20.58
CA GLU A 223 9.17 -0.99 -20.68
C GLU A 223 9.71 -0.58 -22.07
N ALA A 224 8.98 0.27 -22.75
CA ALA A 224 9.40 0.86 -24.02
C ALA A 224 9.55 2.38 -23.84
N ILE A 225 10.70 2.91 -24.20
CA ILE A 225 11.00 4.35 -24.23
C ILE A 225 11.10 4.77 -25.69
N PHE A 226 10.25 5.72 -26.07
CA PHE A 226 10.19 6.24 -27.44
C PHE A 226 11.04 7.51 -27.58
N THR A 227 11.51 7.77 -28.78
CA THR A 227 12.33 8.95 -29.13
C THR A 227 11.62 10.29 -28.89
N ASN A 228 10.29 10.27 -28.73
CA ASN A 228 9.48 11.45 -28.44
C ASN A 228 9.22 11.64 -26.93
N ASP A 229 10.06 11.09 -26.05
CA ASP A 229 9.93 11.16 -24.58
C ASP A 229 8.64 10.53 -24.01
N THR A 230 8.05 9.61 -24.77
CA THR A 230 6.93 8.81 -24.28
C THR A 230 7.47 7.49 -23.73
N THR A 231 6.96 7.05 -22.59
CA THR A 231 7.23 5.74 -22.01
C THR A 231 5.96 4.90 -22.02
N LEU A 232 6.07 3.62 -22.33
CA LEU A 232 5.02 2.63 -22.22
C LEU A 232 5.54 1.46 -21.41
N SER A 233 4.85 1.12 -20.32
CA SER A 233 5.16 -0.08 -19.54
C SER A 233 3.92 -0.96 -19.46
N LEU A 234 4.12 -2.24 -19.80
CA LEU A 234 3.12 -3.28 -19.67
C LEU A 234 3.63 -4.32 -18.69
N ASN A 235 2.86 -4.63 -17.65
CA ASN A 235 3.21 -5.62 -16.65
C ASN A 235 2.01 -6.50 -16.33
N TYR A 236 2.23 -7.80 -16.31
CA TYR A 236 1.33 -8.80 -15.75
C TYR A 236 1.89 -9.27 -14.41
N GLU A 237 1.06 -9.27 -13.39
CA GLU A 237 1.39 -9.74 -12.06
C GLU A 237 0.38 -10.79 -11.62
N ARG A 238 0.87 -11.90 -11.09
CA ARG A 238 0.06 -12.94 -10.46
C ARG A 238 0.52 -13.13 -9.02
N PHE A 239 -0.45 -13.07 -8.13
CA PHE A 239 -0.29 -13.40 -6.72
C PHE A 239 -1.15 -14.64 -6.42
N GLN A 240 -0.59 -15.64 -5.77
CA GLN A 240 -1.27 -16.89 -5.47
C GLN A 240 -1.01 -17.32 -4.02
N HIS A 241 -2.09 -17.65 -3.33
CA HIS A 241 -2.04 -18.29 -2.03
C HIS A 241 -1.62 -19.75 -2.18
N LEU A 242 -0.73 -20.22 -1.29
CA LEU A 242 -0.22 -21.59 -1.27
C LEU A 242 -0.84 -22.47 -0.18
N ASP A 243 -1.57 -21.89 0.75
CA ASP A 243 -2.21 -22.66 1.82
C ASP A 243 -3.42 -23.41 1.25
N PHE A 244 -3.48 -24.70 1.52
CA PHE A 244 -4.46 -25.63 0.97
C PHE A 244 -5.92 -25.25 1.32
N ASP A 245 -6.14 -24.56 2.43
CA ASP A 245 -7.47 -24.16 2.89
C ASP A 245 -7.99 -22.88 2.21
N ARG A 246 -7.14 -22.15 1.49
CA ARG A 246 -7.49 -20.88 0.85
C ARG A 246 -6.81 -20.74 -0.52
N SER A 247 -7.31 -21.45 -1.50
CA SER A 247 -6.86 -21.32 -2.89
C SER A 247 -7.40 -20.00 -3.50
N GLY A 248 -6.77 -18.91 -3.20
CA GLY A 248 -7.06 -17.62 -3.84
C GLY A 248 -5.95 -17.23 -4.81
N LYS A 249 -6.31 -16.71 -5.96
CA LYS A 249 -5.37 -16.05 -6.87
C LYS A 249 -5.83 -14.65 -7.20
N THR A 250 -4.85 -13.80 -7.40
CA THR A 250 -5.06 -12.43 -7.84
C THR A 250 -4.20 -12.20 -9.07
N GLU A 251 -4.82 -11.78 -10.14
CA GLU A 251 -4.13 -11.45 -11.40
C GLU A 251 -4.32 -9.97 -11.68
N THR A 252 -3.23 -9.28 -12.00
CA THR A 252 -3.25 -7.85 -12.28
C THR A 252 -2.50 -7.61 -13.59
N PHE A 253 -3.13 -6.89 -14.50
CA PHE A 253 -2.47 -6.34 -15.66
C PHE A 253 -2.34 -4.84 -15.48
N ILE A 254 -1.14 -4.29 -15.68
CA ILE A 254 -0.84 -2.89 -15.44
C ILE A 254 -0.31 -2.29 -16.74
N ILE A 255 -0.98 -1.25 -17.21
CA ILE A 255 -0.53 -0.41 -18.32
C ILE A 255 -0.14 0.94 -17.74
N LYS A 256 1.08 1.39 -18.01
CA LYS A 256 1.53 2.73 -17.65
C LYS A 256 1.98 3.45 -18.90
N ILE A 257 1.55 4.67 -19.07
CA ILE A 257 1.98 5.57 -20.15
C ILE A 257 2.48 6.84 -19.46
N GLY A 258 3.73 7.20 -19.74
CA GLY A 258 4.35 8.43 -19.29
C GLY A 258 4.66 9.32 -20.50
N LYS A 259 4.61 10.62 -20.32
CA LYS A 259 4.99 11.62 -21.34
C LYS A 259 5.68 12.79 -20.65
N ILE A 260 6.93 13.02 -20.97
CA ILE A 260 7.60 14.26 -20.62
C ILE A 260 7.10 15.34 -21.59
N VAL A 261 6.43 16.37 -21.04
CA VAL A 261 5.84 17.46 -21.82
C VAL A 261 6.83 18.61 -22.00
N LYS A 262 7.59 18.87 -20.94
CA LYS A 262 8.69 19.84 -20.89
C LYS A 262 9.75 19.29 -19.93
N GLU A 263 10.93 19.89 -19.91
CA GLU A 263 12.03 19.49 -19.01
C GLU A 263 11.62 19.45 -17.52
N ASP A 264 10.60 20.24 -17.15
CA ASP A 264 10.10 20.42 -15.79
C ASP A 264 8.75 19.74 -15.52
N SER A 265 8.20 19.00 -16.48
CA SER A 265 6.83 18.47 -16.33
C SER A 265 6.61 17.12 -17.00
N GLU A 266 5.89 16.25 -16.30
CA GLU A 266 5.57 14.89 -16.72
C GLU A 266 4.08 14.58 -16.51
N PHE A 267 3.45 13.96 -17.52
CA PHE A 267 2.17 13.28 -17.41
C PHE A 267 2.38 11.78 -17.25
N ALA A 268 1.61 11.15 -16.36
CA ALA A 268 1.56 9.70 -16.27
C ALA A 268 0.12 9.20 -16.15
N PHE A 269 -0.18 8.14 -16.89
CA PHE A 269 -1.44 7.42 -16.84
C PHE A 269 -1.17 5.97 -16.46
N ASN A 270 -1.85 5.47 -15.43
CA ASN A 270 -1.80 4.08 -14.98
C ASN A 270 -3.18 3.46 -15.10
N TYR A 271 -3.26 2.28 -15.71
CA TYR A 271 -4.49 1.54 -15.86
C TYR A 271 -4.34 0.08 -15.43
N LYS A 272 -5.26 -0.41 -14.61
CA LYS A 272 -5.33 -1.78 -14.13
C LYS A 272 -6.71 -2.35 -14.45
N PRO A 273 -6.89 -2.98 -15.62
CA PRO A 273 -8.19 -3.47 -16.09
C PRO A 273 -8.73 -4.65 -15.29
N ILE A 274 -7.84 -5.48 -14.75
CA ILE A 274 -8.22 -6.67 -13.97
C ILE A 274 -8.31 -6.27 -12.50
N GLN A 275 -9.32 -6.76 -11.81
CA GLN A 275 -9.66 -6.62 -10.39
C GLN A 275 -10.52 -5.43 -9.98
N ASN A 276 -10.27 -4.22 -10.39
CA ASN A 276 -11.04 -3.09 -9.91
C ASN A 276 -11.22 -2.00 -10.95
N ASN A 277 -10.79 -2.26 -12.18
CA ASN A 277 -10.83 -1.27 -13.25
C ASN A 277 -10.28 0.08 -12.76
N GLN A 278 -9.08 0.04 -12.17
CA GLN A 278 -8.43 1.20 -11.59
C GLN A 278 -7.74 2.03 -12.65
N MET A 279 -7.96 3.33 -12.63
CA MET A 279 -7.25 4.31 -13.44
C MET A 279 -6.65 5.37 -12.53
N GLU A 280 -5.45 5.82 -12.84
CA GLU A 280 -4.82 6.97 -12.21
C GLU A 280 -4.22 7.85 -13.29
N LEU A 281 -4.54 9.12 -13.23
CA LEU A 281 -3.91 10.16 -14.04
C LEU A 281 -3.13 11.05 -13.08
N SER A 282 -1.87 11.30 -13.38
CA SER A 282 -1.04 12.22 -12.60
C SER A 282 -0.28 13.19 -13.50
N TYR A 283 -0.06 14.36 -12.96
CA TYR A 283 0.77 15.40 -13.53
C TYR A 283 1.76 15.86 -12.48
N VAL A 284 3.03 15.87 -12.82
CA VAL A 284 4.11 16.37 -11.97
C VAL A 284 4.71 17.59 -12.66
N LYS A 285 4.99 18.63 -11.90
CA LYS A 285 5.69 19.81 -12.38
C LYS A 285 6.64 20.32 -11.32
N ASP A 286 7.88 20.62 -11.71
CA ASP A 286 8.80 21.41 -10.89
C ASP A 286 8.36 22.89 -10.92
N VAL A 287 8.16 23.46 -9.74
CA VAL A 287 7.85 24.89 -9.55
C VAL A 287 8.87 25.45 -8.59
N ASN A 288 9.92 26.08 -9.14
CA ASN A 288 10.99 26.71 -8.35
C ASN A 288 11.68 25.76 -7.35
N GLY A 289 11.97 24.51 -7.76
CA GLY A 289 12.60 23.49 -6.92
C GLY A 289 11.64 22.71 -6.03
N PHE A 290 10.33 22.93 -6.22
CA PHE A 290 9.27 22.12 -5.61
C PHE A 290 8.63 21.23 -6.67
N ASP A 291 8.69 19.91 -6.49
CA ASP A 291 7.91 19.00 -7.30
C ASP A 291 6.46 19.02 -6.80
N VAL A 292 5.56 19.52 -7.61
CA VAL A 292 4.10 19.52 -7.36
C VAL A 292 3.47 18.41 -8.18
N LYS A 293 2.97 17.38 -7.51
CA LYS A 293 2.22 16.29 -8.14
C LYS A 293 0.74 16.42 -7.86
N VAL A 294 -0.05 16.48 -8.90
CA VAL A 294 -1.51 16.38 -8.84
C VAL A 294 -1.92 15.05 -9.44
N SER A 295 -2.70 14.27 -8.73
CA SER A 295 -3.21 13.01 -9.27
C SER A 295 -4.69 12.85 -8.98
N SER A 296 -5.38 12.19 -9.90
CA SER A 296 -6.75 11.73 -9.74
C SER A 296 -6.79 10.23 -9.97
N ASN A 297 -7.59 9.52 -9.19
CA ASN A 297 -7.80 8.10 -9.35
C ASN A 297 -9.29 7.78 -9.48
N TYR A 298 -9.54 6.73 -10.23
CA TYR A 298 -10.85 6.10 -10.37
C TYR A 298 -10.69 4.61 -10.15
N SER A 299 -11.60 4.01 -9.41
CA SER A 299 -11.71 2.57 -9.31
C SER A 299 -13.17 2.14 -9.30
N ALA A 300 -13.48 0.98 -9.92
CA ALA A 300 -14.79 0.39 -9.86
C ALA A 300 -14.69 -0.99 -9.25
N VAL A 301 -15.11 -1.11 -8.00
CA VAL A 301 -15.22 -2.40 -7.30
C VAL A 301 -16.67 -2.85 -7.38
N ASN A 302 -16.94 -4.01 -7.98
CA ASN A 302 -18.30 -4.53 -8.16
C ASN A 302 -19.25 -3.49 -8.80
N GLN A 303 -18.80 -2.81 -9.86
CA GLN A 303 -19.54 -1.79 -10.61
C GLN A 303 -19.87 -0.51 -9.82
N ILE A 304 -19.29 -0.31 -8.65
CA ILE A 304 -19.47 0.92 -7.89
C ILE A 304 -18.24 1.79 -8.07
N PRO A 305 -18.41 2.98 -8.64
CA PRO A 305 -17.31 3.90 -8.84
C PRO A 305 -16.81 4.47 -7.51
N ASP A 306 -15.51 4.61 -7.42
CA ASP A 306 -14.79 5.30 -6.35
C ASP A 306 -13.81 6.28 -6.99
N TYR A 307 -13.81 7.53 -6.52
CA TYR A 307 -13.00 8.60 -7.07
C TYR A 307 -12.11 9.16 -5.96
N GLY A 308 -10.89 9.50 -6.32
CA GLY A 308 -9.96 10.17 -5.42
C GLY A 308 -9.15 11.23 -6.14
N ALA A 309 -8.70 12.22 -5.40
CA ALA A 309 -7.71 13.19 -5.85
C ALA A 309 -6.65 13.36 -4.77
N ASN A 310 -5.41 13.61 -5.17
CA ASN A 310 -4.30 13.86 -4.27
C ASN A 310 -3.42 14.97 -4.83
N ILE A 311 -2.94 15.82 -3.95
CA ILE A 311 -1.92 16.81 -4.25
C ILE A 311 -0.74 16.52 -3.33
N GLU A 312 0.43 16.38 -3.91
CA GLU A 312 1.69 16.18 -3.19
C GLU A 312 2.66 17.29 -3.59
N VAL A 313 3.30 17.86 -2.62
CA VAL A 313 4.36 18.85 -2.83
C VAL A 313 5.60 18.33 -2.14
N SER A 314 6.67 18.18 -2.88
CA SER A 314 7.97 17.76 -2.37
C SER A 314 9.06 18.70 -2.86
N THR A 315 10.15 18.81 -2.11
CA THR A 315 11.32 19.59 -2.50
C THR A 315 12.58 18.78 -2.26
N LYS A 316 13.53 18.94 -3.16
CA LYS A 316 14.87 18.34 -3.03
C LYS A 316 15.81 19.40 -2.44
N PHE A 317 16.37 19.11 -1.28
CA PHE A 317 17.36 19.95 -0.61
C PHE A 317 18.78 19.47 -0.88
#